data_e19f1262cb46bb498a627655cbed5a08
#
_entry.id   e19f1262cb46bb498a627655cbed5a08
#
_cell.length_a   1.000
_cell.length_b   1.000
_cell.length_c   1.000
_cell.angle_alpha   90.00
_cell.angle_beta   90.00
_cell.angle_gamma   90.00
#
_symmetry.space_group_name_H-M   'P 1'
#
loop_
_entity.id
_entity.type
_entity.pdbx_description
1 polymer ?
#
loop_
_entity_poly.entity_id
_entity_poly.type
_entity_poly.pdbx_seq_one_letter_code
_entity_poly.pdbx_strand_id
1 'polypeptide(L)'
;MFYPFYEVIAEVGLPALFHTGHSGIGSGLPGGGGIRLKYSNPMYVDDLAVDFPELTIVLAHPSFPWQDEALSVALHKQQVYIDLSGWSPRYFPQQLVRYAMLRDRVLFGSDYPLITPDRWLADFAEADFKDEVRPLILKENAARMLGL
;
A
#
# COMPACT_ATOMS: atom_id res chain seq x y z
N MET A 1 12.58 11.65 14.97
CA MET A 1 13.85 10.86 15.02
C MET A 1 14.26 10.33 13.64
N PHE A 2 13.34 10.04 12.72
CA PHE A 2 13.64 9.52 11.37
C PHE A 2 13.55 10.57 10.25
N TYR A 3 13.18 11.81 10.53
CA TYR A 3 12.99 12.88 9.55
C TYR A 3 14.20 13.10 8.64
N PRO A 4 15.47 13.06 9.12
CA PRO A 4 16.62 13.18 8.22
C PRO A 4 16.71 12.10 7.13
N PHE A 5 16.13 10.92 7.36
CA PHE A 5 16.04 9.89 6.30
C PHE A 5 15.01 10.27 5.24
N TYR A 6 13.87 10.83 5.67
CA TYR A 6 12.82 11.25 4.73
C TYR A 6 13.25 12.44 3.89
N GLU A 7 14.01 13.37 4.48
CA GLU A 7 14.64 14.46 3.74
C GLU A 7 15.52 13.92 2.60
N VAL A 8 16.42 12.98 2.90
CA VAL A 8 17.31 12.37 1.89
C VAL A 8 16.50 11.58 0.84
N ILE A 9 15.49 10.82 1.23
CA ILE A 9 14.66 10.05 0.29
C ILE A 9 13.92 11.00 -0.66
N ALA A 10 13.37 12.10 -0.14
CA ALA A 10 12.69 13.12 -0.93
C ALA A 10 13.68 13.82 -1.90
N GLU A 11 14.85 14.21 -1.42
CA GLU A 11 15.90 14.86 -2.24
C GLU A 11 16.36 14.00 -3.42
N VAL A 12 16.48 12.69 -3.23
CA VAL A 12 16.88 11.77 -4.31
C VAL A 12 15.69 11.30 -5.17
N GLY A 13 14.48 11.72 -4.86
CA GLY A 13 13.28 11.41 -5.64
C GLY A 13 12.84 9.93 -5.57
N LEU A 14 13.19 9.22 -4.51
CA LEU A 14 12.77 7.83 -4.31
C LEU A 14 11.45 7.75 -3.55
N PRO A 15 10.61 6.75 -3.82
CA PRO A 15 9.44 6.47 -2.99
C PRO A 15 9.84 5.82 -1.65
N ALA A 16 9.15 6.22 -0.57
CA ALA A 16 9.23 5.57 0.72
C ALA A 16 8.10 4.56 0.88
N LEU A 17 8.41 3.28 1.07
CA LEU A 17 7.45 2.22 1.26
C LEU A 17 7.34 1.86 2.74
N PHE A 18 6.12 1.89 3.29
CA PHE A 18 5.82 1.57 4.68
C PHE A 18 4.89 0.37 4.77
N HIS A 19 5.25 -0.61 5.58
CA HIS A 19 4.31 -1.65 5.98
C HIS A 19 3.16 -1.03 6.77
N THR A 20 1.93 -1.28 6.34
CA THR A 20 0.71 -0.83 7.02
C THR A 20 -0.27 -1.97 7.25
N GLY A 21 -0.98 -1.91 8.37
CA GLY A 21 -1.94 -2.94 8.73
C GLY A 21 -1.39 -4.08 9.56
N HIS A 22 -2.09 -5.21 9.51
CA HIS A 22 -1.75 -6.42 10.23
C HIS A 22 -0.44 -7.03 9.71
N SER A 23 0.41 -7.50 10.63
CA SER A 23 1.62 -8.25 10.29
C SER A 23 1.44 -9.72 10.60
N GLY A 24 1.79 -10.59 9.65
CA GLY A 24 1.91 -12.02 9.87
C GLY A 24 3.10 -12.39 10.75
N ILE A 25 4.10 -11.51 10.88
CA ILE A 25 5.27 -11.73 11.73
C ILE A 25 4.83 -11.75 13.19
N GLY A 26 5.21 -12.81 13.89
CA GLY A 26 4.84 -13.00 15.31
C GLY A 26 3.41 -13.47 15.54
N SER A 27 2.60 -13.62 14.50
CA SER A 27 1.23 -14.13 14.62
C SER A 27 1.20 -15.52 15.25
N GLY A 28 0.31 -15.71 16.24
CA GLY A 28 0.20 -16.96 17.00
C GLY A 28 1.23 -17.14 18.12
N LEU A 29 2.25 -16.28 18.24
CA LEU A 29 3.20 -16.33 19.32
C LEU A 29 2.70 -15.56 20.56
N PRO A 30 3.12 -15.96 21.78
CA PRO A 30 2.84 -15.19 22.99
C PRO A 30 3.30 -13.72 22.84
N GLY A 31 2.41 -12.78 23.11
CA GLY A 31 2.70 -11.35 22.92
C GLY A 31 3.00 -10.94 21.48
N GLY A 32 2.58 -11.76 20.49
CA GLY A 32 2.82 -11.48 19.08
C GLY A 32 4.33 -11.41 18.72
N GLY A 33 5.19 -12.14 19.45
CA GLY A 33 6.64 -12.04 19.26
C GLY A 33 7.22 -10.65 19.52
N GLY A 34 6.51 -9.80 20.28
CA GLY A 34 6.91 -8.42 20.58
C GLY A 34 6.46 -7.37 19.57
N ILE A 35 5.77 -7.77 18.50
CA ILE A 35 5.27 -6.85 17.48
C ILE A 35 4.09 -6.02 18.03
N ARG A 36 4.15 -4.72 17.81
CA ARG A 36 3.09 -3.78 18.22
C ARG A 36 2.36 -3.27 16.98
N LEU A 37 1.24 -3.89 16.65
CA LEU A 37 0.46 -3.59 15.44
C LEU A 37 0.07 -2.12 15.31
N LYS A 38 -0.16 -1.41 16.41
CA LYS A 38 -0.56 0.00 16.36
C LYS A 38 0.39 0.89 15.55
N TYR A 39 1.67 0.52 15.47
CA TYR A 39 2.67 1.31 14.72
C TYR A 39 2.58 1.13 13.20
N SER A 40 1.79 0.17 12.75
CA SER A 40 1.44 0.01 11.33
C SER A 40 0.09 0.61 10.94
N ASN A 41 -0.49 1.45 11.82
CA ASN A 41 -1.69 2.22 11.46
C ASN A 41 -1.32 3.28 10.40
N PRO A 42 -2.00 3.32 9.25
CA PRO A 42 -1.68 4.26 8.16
C PRO A 42 -1.87 5.74 8.54
N MET A 43 -2.60 6.05 9.61
CA MET A 43 -2.75 7.43 10.07
C MET A 43 -1.43 8.08 10.52
N TYR A 44 -0.40 7.29 10.90
CA TYR A 44 0.94 7.85 11.14
C TYR A 44 1.61 8.36 9.86
N VAL A 45 1.20 7.86 8.70
CA VAL A 45 1.69 8.32 7.40
C VAL A 45 1.04 9.65 7.00
N ASP A 46 -0.15 9.97 7.52
CA ASP A 46 -0.80 11.25 7.28
C ASP A 46 0.07 12.42 7.76
N ASP A 47 0.63 12.32 8.97
CA ASP A 47 1.55 13.32 9.52
C ASP A 47 2.80 13.48 8.63
N LEU A 48 3.39 12.36 8.24
CA LEU A 48 4.58 12.36 7.38
C LEU A 48 4.29 13.00 6.02
N ALA A 49 3.13 12.71 5.43
CA ALA A 49 2.75 13.25 4.13
C ALA A 49 2.45 14.77 4.17
N VAL A 50 2.12 15.31 5.34
CA VAL A 50 2.01 16.76 5.57
C VAL A 50 3.39 17.40 5.65
N ASP A 51 4.30 16.78 6.42
CA ASP A 51 5.62 17.35 6.68
C ASP A 51 6.56 17.24 5.46
N PHE A 52 6.31 16.27 4.56
CA PHE A 52 7.08 16.00 3.34
C PHE A 52 6.17 15.92 2.11
N PRO A 53 5.62 17.03 1.61
CA PRO A 53 4.67 17.03 0.51
C PRO A 53 5.26 16.56 -0.84
N GLU A 54 6.58 16.60 -1.01
CA GLU A 54 7.30 16.12 -2.19
C GLU A 54 7.62 14.62 -2.11
N LEU A 55 7.54 13.99 -0.93
CA LEU A 55 7.88 12.60 -0.73
C LEU A 55 6.78 11.69 -1.30
N THR A 56 7.12 10.87 -2.28
CA THR A 56 6.24 9.80 -2.72
C THR A 56 6.19 8.70 -1.67
N ILE A 57 4.99 8.35 -1.22
CA ILE A 57 4.78 7.38 -0.15
C ILE A 57 3.94 6.22 -0.67
N VAL A 58 4.34 4.99 -0.35
CA VAL A 58 3.60 3.78 -0.66
C VAL A 58 3.21 3.08 0.64
N LEU A 59 1.91 2.94 0.87
CA LEU A 59 1.35 2.10 1.92
C LEU A 59 1.35 0.66 1.43
N ALA A 60 2.23 -0.17 1.97
CA ALA A 60 2.26 -1.59 1.64
C ALA A 60 1.09 -2.30 2.31
N HIS A 61 0.39 -3.08 1.52
CA HIS A 61 -0.81 -3.86 1.83
C HIS A 61 -2.12 -3.03 1.88
N PRO A 62 -3.28 -3.70 1.78
CA PRO A 62 -4.59 -3.07 1.95
C PRO A 62 -4.87 -2.54 3.35
N SER A 63 -3.90 -2.68 4.29
CA SER A 63 -3.91 -2.11 5.66
C SER A 63 -4.95 -2.68 6.62
N PHE A 64 -5.38 -3.96 6.46
CA PHE A 64 -6.28 -4.57 7.43
C PHE A 64 -5.75 -4.38 8.89
N PRO A 65 -6.57 -3.99 9.89
CA PRO A 65 -8.00 -3.68 9.80
C PRO A 65 -8.30 -2.20 9.48
N TRP A 66 -7.32 -1.39 9.11
CA TRP A 66 -7.42 0.07 8.90
C TRP A 66 -7.50 0.44 7.40
N GLN A 67 -8.25 -0.34 6.61
CA GLN A 67 -8.39 -0.11 5.17
C GLN A 67 -9.02 1.24 4.84
N ASP A 68 -10.02 1.66 5.63
CA ASP A 68 -10.72 2.92 5.43
C ASP A 68 -9.81 4.12 5.76
N GLU A 69 -8.95 3.99 6.78
CA GLU A 69 -7.95 4.99 7.12
C GLU A 69 -6.89 5.12 6.01
N ALA A 70 -6.33 4.00 5.54
CA ALA A 70 -5.37 4.00 4.45
C ALA A 70 -5.94 4.69 3.21
N LEU A 71 -7.16 4.37 2.90
CA LEU A 71 -7.90 4.93 1.80
C LEU A 71 -8.16 6.42 1.96
N SER A 72 -8.57 6.85 3.17
CA SER A 72 -8.77 8.26 3.50
C SER A 72 -7.50 9.07 3.32
N VAL A 73 -6.36 8.54 3.82
CA VAL A 73 -5.05 9.19 3.63
C VAL A 73 -4.70 9.30 2.15
N ALA A 74 -4.82 8.21 1.40
CA ALA A 74 -4.50 8.21 -0.02
C ALA A 74 -5.44 9.09 -0.86
N LEU A 75 -6.71 9.23 -0.50
CA LEU A 75 -7.64 10.17 -1.13
C LEU A 75 -7.24 11.63 -0.86
N HIS A 76 -6.82 11.91 0.35
CA HIS A 76 -6.51 13.27 0.79
C HIS A 76 -5.12 13.75 0.33
N LYS A 77 -4.14 12.84 0.22
CA LYS A 77 -2.73 13.14 -0.09
C LYS A 77 -2.37 12.60 -1.47
N GLN A 78 -2.08 13.47 -2.43
CA GLN A 78 -1.80 13.09 -3.82
C GLN A 78 -0.55 12.22 -3.98
N GLN A 79 0.45 12.39 -3.11
CA GLN A 79 1.71 11.65 -3.14
C GLN A 79 1.63 10.27 -2.46
N VAL A 80 0.45 9.89 -1.92
CA VAL A 80 0.27 8.60 -1.22
C VAL A 80 -0.36 7.58 -2.14
N TYR A 81 0.29 6.44 -2.28
CA TYR A 81 -0.11 5.26 -3.04
C TYR A 81 -0.45 4.09 -2.11
N ILE A 82 -1.24 3.14 -2.59
CA ILE A 82 -1.52 1.88 -1.88
C ILE A 82 -1.06 0.73 -2.76
N ASP A 83 -0.26 -0.16 -2.22
CA ASP A 83 0.12 -1.41 -2.86
C ASP A 83 -0.80 -2.53 -2.35
N LEU A 84 -1.20 -3.42 -3.23
CA LEU A 84 -2.15 -4.49 -2.93
C LEU A 84 -1.48 -5.81 -2.53
N SER A 85 -0.25 -5.78 -2.06
CA SER A 85 0.52 -6.95 -1.66
C SER A 85 0.03 -7.59 -0.34
N GLY A 86 0.54 -8.76 -0.02
CA GLY A 86 0.31 -9.46 1.24
C GLY A 86 -1.09 -10.05 1.44
N TRP A 87 -2.03 -9.78 0.54
CA TRP A 87 -3.39 -10.29 0.57
C TRP A 87 -3.80 -10.80 -0.80
N SER A 88 -4.53 -11.92 -0.83
CA SER A 88 -5.14 -12.36 -2.08
C SER A 88 -6.27 -11.39 -2.45
N PRO A 89 -6.38 -10.96 -3.72
CA PRO A 89 -7.42 -10.06 -4.22
C PRO A 89 -8.86 -10.53 -3.92
N ARG A 90 -9.06 -11.83 -3.74
CA ARG A 90 -10.36 -12.42 -3.38
C ARG A 90 -10.89 -11.96 -2.01
N TYR A 91 -10.02 -11.47 -1.14
CA TYR A 91 -10.37 -10.97 0.21
C TYR A 91 -10.35 -9.45 0.31
N PHE A 92 -10.19 -8.74 -0.79
CA PHE A 92 -10.21 -7.28 -0.76
C PHE A 92 -11.60 -6.77 -0.37
N PRO A 93 -11.70 -5.81 0.54
CA PRO A 93 -12.97 -5.18 0.84
C PRO A 93 -13.51 -4.49 -0.42
N GLN A 94 -14.84 -4.54 -0.60
CA GLN A 94 -15.50 -3.96 -1.78
C GLN A 94 -15.21 -2.47 -1.98
N GLN A 95 -14.97 -1.74 -0.89
CA GLN A 95 -14.57 -0.34 -0.95
C GLN A 95 -13.28 -0.17 -1.74
N LEU A 96 -12.27 -1.00 -1.50
CA LEU A 96 -10.99 -0.97 -2.22
C LEU A 96 -11.15 -1.29 -3.70
N VAL A 97 -12.02 -2.24 -4.04
CA VAL A 97 -12.32 -2.62 -5.42
C VAL A 97 -13.10 -1.52 -6.16
N ARG A 98 -13.98 -0.82 -5.45
CA ARG A 98 -14.84 0.24 -6.01
C ARG A 98 -14.17 1.60 -6.11
N TYR A 99 -13.01 1.79 -5.51
CA TYR A 99 -12.33 3.08 -5.51
C TYR A 99 -11.68 3.40 -6.86
N ALA A 100 -12.53 3.59 -7.85
CA ALA A 100 -12.15 4.21 -9.12
C ALA A 100 -11.46 5.59 -8.94
N MET A 101 -11.63 6.23 -7.77
CA MET A 101 -10.99 7.51 -7.45
C MET A 101 -9.48 7.39 -7.20
N LEU A 102 -8.98 6.22 -6.79
CA LEU A 102 -7.55 5.94 -6.62
C LEU A 102 -6.93 5.14 -7.76
N ARG A 103 -7.63 5.01 -8.89
CA ARG A 103 -7.18 4.21 -10.03
C ARG A 103 -5.72 4.48 -10.42
N ASP A 104 -5.27 5.72 -10.26
CA ASP A 104 -3.92 6.16 -10.67
C ASP A 104 -2.86 5.98 -9.57
N ARG A 105 -3.24 5.49 -8.38
CA ARG A 105 -2.37 5.40 -7.20
C ARG A 105 -2.46 4.07 -6.45
N VAL A 106 -3.06 3.07 -7.09
CA VAL A 106 -3.07 1.68 -6.58
C VAL A 106 -2.05 0.88 -7.37
N LEU A 107 -1.22 0.11 -6.66
CA LEU A 107 -0.09 -0.62 -7.23
C LEU A 107 -0.27 -2.13 -7.05
N PHE A 108 0.26 -2.89 -7.98
CA PHE A 108 0.44 -4.34 -7.83
C PHE A 108 1.60 -4.65 -6.92
N GLY A 109 1.41 -5.61 -6.03
CA GLY A 109 2.43 -6.29 -5.26
C GLY A 109 1.92 -7.67 -4.85
N SER A 110 2.79 -8.66 -4.69
CA SER A 110 2.42 -10.01 -4.23
C SER A 110 2.86 -10.30 -2.81
N ASP A 111 3.88 -9.60 -2.31
CA ASP A 111 4.56 -9.91 -1.05
C ASP A 111 5.28 -11.29 -1.10
N TYR A 112 5.92 -11.55 -2.23
CA TYR A 112 6.73 -12.77 -2.41
C TYR A 112 7.80 -12.87 -1.29
N PRO A 113 8.03 -14.03 -0.67
CA PRO A 113 7.54 -15.36 -1.07
C PRO A 113 6.22 -15.81 -0.42
N LEU A 114 5.53 -14.95 0.35
CA LEU A 114 4.28 -15.34 1.04
C LEU A 114 3.15 -15.63 0.04
N ILE A 115 2.99 -14.79 -0.96
CA ILE A 115 2.09 -15.01 -2.09
C ILE A 115 2.92 -14.93 -3.38
N THR A 116 2.84 -15.96 -4.22
CA THR A 116 3.52 -15.91 -5.51
C THR A 116 2.79 -15.00 -6.49
N PRO A 117 3.50 -14.31 -7.40
CA PRO A 117 2.86 -13.40 -8.36
C PRO A 117 1.80 -14.08 -9.23
N ASP A 118 2.04 -15.30 -9.69
CA ASP A 118 1.10 -16.09 -10.49
C ASP A 118 -0.21 -16.36 -9.74
N ARG A 119 -0.12 -16.74 -8.47
CA ARG A 119 -1.30 -16.94 -7.61
C ARG A 119 -2.07 -15.64 -7.41
N TRP A 120 -1.35 -14.56 -7.10
CA TRP A 120 -1.98 -13.25 -6.91
C TRP A 120 -2.70 -12.79 -8.19
N LEU A 121 -2.05 -12.94 -9.35
CA LEU A 121 -2.62 -12.57 -10.65
C LEU A 121 -3.86 -13.41 -11.02
N ALA A 122 -3.85 -14.69 -10.70
CA ALA A 122 -5.02 -15.56 -10.91
C ALA A 122 -6.21 -15.08 -10.06
N ASP A 123 -6.01 -14.79 -8.78
CA ASP A 123 -7.05 -14.25 -7.90
C ASP A 123 -7.50 -12.84 -8.34
N PHE A 124 -6.59 -12.02 -8.87
CA PHE A 124 -6.92 -10.68 -9.39
C PHE A 124 -7.76 -10.73 -10.67
N ALA A 125 -7.53 -11.73 -11.52
CA ALA A 125 -8.34 -11.93 -12.74
C ALA A 125 -9.82 -12.15 -12.40
N GLU A 126 -10.10 -12.86 -11.30
CA GLU A 126 -11.46 -13.16 -10.82
C GLU A 126 -12.07 -12.04 -9.94
N ALA A 127 -11.27 -11.08 -9.49
CA ALA A 127 -11.75 -9.99 -8.63
C ALA A 127 -12.56 -8.95 -9.42
N ASP A 128 -13.53 -8.30 -8.77
CA ASP A 128 -14.47 -7.35 -9.37
C ASP A 128 -13.83 -5.97 -9.64
N PHE A 129 -12.64 -5.95 -10.28
CA PHE A 129 -12.03 -4.72 -10.77
C PHE A 129 -12.52 -4.41 -12.17
N LYS A 130 -12.76 -3.14 -12.45
CA LYS A 130 -13.07 -2.69 -13.81
C LYS A 130 -11.89 -2.95 -14.74
N ASP A 131 -12.17 -3.38 -15.98
CA ASP A 131 -11.14 -3.68 -16.96
C ASP A 131 -10.19 -2.52 -17.22
N GLU A 132 -10.71 -1.29 -17.22
CA GLU A 132 -9.94 -0.07 -17.46
C GLU A 132 -8.89 0.25 -16.38
N VAL A 133 -9.06 -0.25 -15.13
CA VAL A 133 -8.10 -0.01 -14.05
C VAL A 133 -7.08 -1.14 -13.89
N ARG A 134 -7.31 -2.31 -14.49
CA ARG A 134 -6.40 -3.45 -14.38
C ARG A 134 -4.99 -3.17 -14.89
N PRO A 135 -4.77 -2.62 -16.11
CA PRO A 135 -3.43 -2.28 -16.58
C PRO A 135 -2.77 -1.19 -15.73
N LEU A 136 -3.56 -0.24 -15.21
CA LEU A 136 -3.05 0.80 -14.31
C LEU A 136 -2.46 0.18 -13.04
N ILE A 137 -3.20 -0.69 -12.37
CA ILE A 137 -2.77 -1.37 -11.15
C ILE A 137 -1.57 -2.27 -11.40
N LEU A 138 -1.60 -3.05 -12.48
CA LEU A 138 -0.58 -4.07 -12.75
C LEU A 138 0.77 -3.51 -13.19
N LYS A 139 0.79 -2.32 -13.83
CA LYS A 139 2.02 -1.78 -14.42
C LYS A 139 2.09 -0.27 -14.46
N GLU A 140 1.08 0.40 -15.04
CA GLU A 140 1.22 1.77 -15.50
C GLU A 140 1.40 2.76 -14.35
N ASN A 141 0.74 2.54 -13.21
CA ASN A 141 0.90 3.38 -12.04
C ASN A 141 2.32 3.31 -11.46
N ALA A 142 2.87 2.09 -11.35
CA ALA A 142 4.24 1.90 -10.88
C ALA A 142 5.25 2.51 -11.86
N ALA A 143 5.09 2.30 -13.16
CA ALA A 143 5.95 2.89 -14.18
C ALA A 143 5.96 4.42 -14.10
N ARG A 144 4.77 5.05 -14.01
CA ARG A 144 4.65 6.50 -13.86
C ARG A 144 5.28 7.01 -12.56
N MET A 145 5.04 6.34 -11.44
CA MET A 145 5.59 6.71 -10.13
C MET A 145 7.14 6.64 -10.13
N LEU A 146 7.71 5.67 -10.85
CA LEU A 146 9.17 5.46 -10.94
C LEU A 146 9.82 6.23 -12.11
N GLY A 147 9.06 6.94 -12.92
CA GLY A 147 9.58 7.68 -14.06
C GLY A 147 10.07 6.80 -15.22
N LEU A 148 9.46 5.62 -15.42
CA LEU A 148 9.79 4.62 -16.44
C LEU A 148 8.88 4.74 -17.67
#